data_6ebd490df15a94b50a35e0346c247b6f
#
_entry.id   6ebd490df15a94b50a35e0346c247b6f
#
_cell.length_a   1.000
_cell.length_b   1.000
_cell.length_c   1.000
_cell.angle_alpha   90.00
_cell.angle_beta   90.00
_cell.angle_gamma   90.00
#
_symmetry.space_group_name_H-M   'P 1'
#
loop_
_entity.id
_entity.type
_entity.pdbx_description
1 polymer ?
#
loop_
_entity_poly.entity_id
_entity_poly.type
_entity_poly.pdbx_seq_one_letter_code
_entity_poly.pdbx_strand_id
1 'polypeptide(L)'
;EVQYLRIATREMMADCVVKFELENKDGGDLTSFTAGAHIDLVIDAPFTRQYSLAGNPADRKKYVLGILNEPGGRGGSQRAHERLYEGLIVPVTGPRNHFPVEEGATKSLLLGGGIGITPLIAMAHRLHQIGRDFELHYCLHSRTTAGFIDDLEAQPWQGNVFLHISDQGSRADLGALIELPVAGKYLY
;
A
#
# COMPACT_ATOMS: atom_id res chain seq x y z
N GLU A 1 5.22 -21.24 1.33
CA GLU A 1 4.73 -21.71 2.64
C GLU A 1 3.52 -20.89 3.05
N VAL A 2 2.52 -21.55 3.67
CA VAL A 2 1.31 -20.88 4.19
C VAL A 2 1.60 -20.42 5.61
N GLN A 3 1.32 -19.14 5.89
CA GLN A 3 1.34 -18.54 7.21
C GLN A 3 -0.10 -18.34 7.70
N TYR A 4 -0.33 -18.41 8.99
CA TYR A 4 -1.62 -18.10 9.62
C TYR A 4 -1.44 -16.83 10.44
N LEU A 5 -2.05 -15.74 9.95
CA LEU A 5 -1.94 -14.42 10.56
C LEU A 5 -3.26 -14.00 11.19
N ARG A 6 -3.18 -13.26 12.29
CA ARG A 6 -4.34 -12.67 12.96
C ARG A 6 -4.56 -11.25 12.41
N ILE A 7 -5.79 -10.92 12.11
CA ILE A 7 -6.19 -9.53 11.85
C ILE A 7 -6.19 -8.79 13.19
N ALA A 8 -5.18 -7.94 13.40
CA ALA A 8 -5.03 -7.17 14.63
C ALA A 8 -5.94 -5.95 14.65
N THR A 9 -6.06 -5.25 13.52
CA THR A 9 -6.93 -4.09 13.37
C THR A 9 -7.68 -4.12 12.05
N ARG A 10 -8.87 -3.52 12.05
CA ARG A 10 -9.70 -3.25 10.88
C ARG A 10 -10.22 -1.82 10.97
N GLU A 11 -9.74 -0.95 10.11
CA GLU A 11 -10.06 0.48 10.13
C GLU A 11 -10.68 0.90 8.79
N MET A 12 -11.86 1.53 8.86
CA MET A 12 -12.46 2.17 7.70
C MET A 12 -11.77 3.51 7.46
N MET A 13 -10.98 3.63 6.39
CA MET A 13 -10.22 4.83 6.07
C MET A 13 -10.99 5.82 5.20
N ALA A 14 -11.90 5.30 4.38
CA ALA A 14 -12.74 6.06 3.47
C ALA A 14 -14.00 5.24 3.18
N ASP A 15 -14.98 5.81 2.49
CA ASP A 15 -16.28 5.17 2.19
C ASP A 15 -16.17 3.74 1.64
N CYS A 16 -15.11 3.46 0.90
CA CYS A 16 -14.90 2.16 0.24
C CYS A 16 -13.52 1.55 0.47
N VAL A 17 -12.70 2.10 1.38
CA VAL A 17 -11.34 1.60 1.66
C VAL A 17 -11.21 1.18 3.11
N VAL A 18 -10.83 -0.08 3.34
CA VAL A 18 -10.50 -0.62 4.66
C VAL A 18 -9.01 -0.90 4.75
N LYS A 19 -8.40 -0.45 5.84
CA LYS A 19 -7.05 -0.84 6.24
C LYS A 19 -7.13 -2.03 7.19
N PHE A 20 -6.28 -3.03 6.96
CA PHE A 20 -6.08 -4.16 7.86
C PHE A 20 -4.62 -4.20 8.30
N GLU A 21 -4.40 -4.44 9.58
CA GLU A 21 -3.10 -4.84 10.09
C GLU A 21 -3.14 -6.32 10.46
N LEU A 22 -2.17 -7.07 9.93
CA LEU A 22 -2.02 -8.50 10.19
C LEU A 22 -0.76 -8.74 11.01
N GLU A 23 -0.86 -9.56 12.04
CA GLU A 23 0.27 -9.94 12.88
C GLU A 23 0.39 -11.46 12.99
N ASN A 24 1.55 -11.93 13.44
CA ASN A 24 1.73 -13.34 13.73
C ASN A 24 0.80 -13.75 14.88
N LYS A 25 -0.03 -14.77 14.66
CA LYS A 25 -1.00 -15.25 15.66
C LYS A 25 -0.37 -15.66 17.00
N ASP A 26 0.91 -16.03 16.98
CA ASP A 26 1.69 -16.45 18.14
C ASP A 26 2.62 -15.35 18.68
N GLY A 27 2.53 -14.11 18.15
CA GLY A 27 3.27 -12.93 18.61
C GLY A 27 4.73 -12.84 18.13
N GLY A 28 5.17 -13.78 17.29
CA GLY A 28 6.52 -13.76 16.68
C GLY A 28 6.68 -12.70 15.59
N ASP A 29 7.88 -12.66 15.01
CA ASP A 29 8.13 -11.85 13.83
C ASP A 29 7.48 -12.45 12.58
N LEU A 30 7.03 -11.58 11.70
CA LEU A 30 6.56 -11.94 10.37
C LEU A 30 7.74 -12.21 9.42
N THR A 31 7.49 -12.92 8.33
CA THR A 31 8.44 -13.05 7.25
C THR A 31 8.81 -11.67 6.70
N SER A 32 10.10 -11.37 6.55
CA SER A 32 10.55 -10.08 6.00
C SER A 32 10.07 -9.90 4.58
N PHE A 33 9.82 -8.65 4.19
CA PHE A 33 9.48 -8.30 2.82
C PHE A 33 10.30 -7.11 2.33
N THR A 34 10.39 -6.95 1.03
CA THR A 34 10.99 -5.78 0.38
C THR A 34 9.91 -4.86 -0.16
N ALA A 35 10.19 -3.56 -0.23
CA ALA A 35 9.25 -2.56 -0.73
C ALA A 35 8.71 -2.91 -2.12
N GLY A 36 7.40 -2.84 -2.30
CA GLY A 36 6.68 -3.28 -3.50
C GLY A 36 6.15 -4.72 -3.45
N ALA A 37 6.44 -5.47 -2.37
CA ALA A 37 5.95 -6.83 -2.22
C ALA A 37 4.44 -6.89 -1.96
N HIS A 38 3.88 -8.06 -2.25
CA HIS A 38 2.49 -8.42 -2.01
C HIS A 38 2.38 -9.80 -1.34
N ILE A 39 1.22 -10.05 -0.77
CA ILE A 39 0.82 -11.35 -0.24
C ILE A 39 -0.43 -11.85 -0.96
N ASP A 40 -0.64 -13.17 -0.98
CA ASP A 40 -1.94 -13.75 -1.31
C ASP A 40 -2.70 -13.98 0.01
N LEU A 41 -3.84 -13.36 0.14
CA LEU A 41 -4.74 -13.52 1.27
C LEU A 41 -5.89 -14.45 0.88
N VAL A 42 -6.08 -15.52 1.62
CA VAL A 42 -7.26 -16.37 1.50
C VAL A 42 -8.37 -15.77 2.35
N ILE A 43 -9.39 -15.24 1.68
CA ILE A 43 -10.54 -14.60 2.34
C ILE A 43 -11.52 -15.67 2.81
N ASP A 44 -11.98 -16.48 1.89
CA ASP A 44 -12.68 -17.75 2.07
C ASP A 44 -12.55 -18.56 0.76
N ALA A 45 -12.79 -19.86 0.77
CA ALA A 45 -12.76 -20.65 -0.46
C ALA A 45 -13.98 -20.27 -1.36
N PRO A 46 -13.82 -19.97 -2.65
CA PRO A 46 -12.59 -20.03 -3.46
C PRO A 46 -11.82 -18.69 -3.57
N PHE A 47 -12.05 -17.71 -2.71
CA PHE A 47 -11.53 -16.35 -2.87
C PHE A 47 -10.14 -16.20 -2.23
N THR A 48 -9.11 -16.26 -3.07
CA THR A 48 -7.76 -15.78 -2.77
C THR A 48 -7.50 -14.51 -3.59
N ARG A 49 -6.92 -13.48 -2.97
CA ARG A 49 -6.58 -12.22 -3.63
C ARG A 49 -5.21 -11.74 -3.23
N GLN A 50 -4.55 -11.09 -4.18
CA GLN A 50 -3.26 -10.45 -3.97
C GLN A 50 -3.46 -9.04 -3.46
N TYR A 51 -2.74 -8.69 -2.40
CA TYR A 51 -2.71 -7.34 -1.84
C TYR A 51 -1.28 -6.89 -1.60
N SER A 52 -0.95 -5.69 -2.08
CA SER A 52 0.33 -5.06 -1.82
C SER A 52 0.49 -4.74 -0.34
N LEU A 53 1.70 -4.89 0.18
CA LEU A 53 2.05 -4.51 1.53
C LEU A 53 2.33 -3.00 1.58
N ALA A 54 1.51 -2.27 2.34
CA ALA A 54 1.57 -0.82 2.48
C ALA A 54 2.38 -0.36 3.72
N GLY A 55 2.83 -1.30 4.55
CA GLY A 55 3.57 -1.00 5.77
C GLY A 55 5.06 -0.71 5.54
N ASN A 56 5.73 -0.29 6.61
CA ASN A 56 7.18 -0.14 6.63
C ASN A 56 7.86 -1.53 6.54
N PRO A 57 8.71 -1.80 5.53
CA PRO A 57 9.41 -3.10 5.42
C PRO A 57 10.33 -3.44 6.60
N ALA A 58 10.76 -2.43 7.38
CA ALA A 58 11.55 -2.66 8.59
C ALA A 58 10.72 -3.13 9.79
N ASP A 59 9.40 -2.94 9.76
CA ASP A 59 8.51 -3.44 10.80
C ASP A 59 8.24 -4.92 10.56
N ARG A 60 8.74 -5.76 11.45
CA ARG A 60 8.58 -7.21 11.42
C ARG A 60 7.38 -7.70 12.21
N LYS A 61 6.62 -6.80 12.83
CA LYS A 61 5.50 -7.17 13.70
C LYS A 61 4.17 -7.19 12.99
N LYS A 62 4.03 -6.40 11.92
CA LYS A 62 2.77 -6.31 11.19
C LYS A 62 2.93 -6.18 9.68
N TYR A 63 1.96 -6.69 8.94
CA TYR A 63 1.69 -6.34 7.55
C TYR A 63 0.49 -5.40 7.51
N VAL A 64 0.58 -4.38 6.67
CA VAL A 64 -0.50 -3.42 6.43
C VAL A 64 -1.06 -3.63 5.04
N LEU A 65 -2.38 -3.78 4.92
CA LEU A 65 -3.10 -3.91 3.66
C LEU A 65 -4.13 -2.80 3.53
N GLY A 66 -4.31 -2.30 2.31
CA GLY A 66 -5.45 -1.49 1.92
C GLY A 66 -6.34 -2.27 0.94
N ILE A 67 -7.62 -2.36 1.22
CA ILE A 67 -8.58 -3.06 0.36
C ILE A 67 -9.69 -2.12 -0.05
N LEU A 68 -9.73 -1.80 -1.34
CA LEU A 68 -10.83 -1.06 -1.96
C LEU A 68 -12.00 -1.99 -2.22
N ASN A 69 -13.19 -1.63 -1.77
CA ASN A 69 -14.42 -2.32 -2.15
C ASN A 69 -14.80 -1.96 -3.59
N GLU A 70 -14.76 -2.95 -4.48
CA GLU A 70 -15.15 -2.81 -5.89
C GLU A 70 -16.45 -3.59 -6.18
N PRO A 71 -17.62 -2.96 -6.08
CA PRO A 71 -18.90 -3.66 -6.25
C PRO A 71 -19.08 -4.28 -7.64
N GLY A 72 -18.47 -3.70 -8.68
CA GLY A 72 -18.46 -4.23 -10.06
C GLY A 72 -17.36 -5.26 -10.34
N GLY A 73 -16.55 -5.62 -9.36
CA GLY A 73 -15.43 -6.55 -9.49
C GLY A 73 -15.87 -8.02 -9.44
N ARG A 74 -14.87 -8.93 -9.31
CA ARG A 74 -15.10 -10.40 -9.21
C ARG A 74 -15.50 -10.86 -7.80
N GLY A 75 -16.02 -9.98 -6.96
CA GLY A 75 -16.57 -10.25 -5.63
C GLY A 75 -15.53 -10.44 -4.51
N GLY A 76 -14.22 -10.51 -4.80
CA GLY A 76 -13.21 -10.79 -3.75
C GLY A 76 -13.01 -9.64 -2.76
N SER A 77 -12.95 -8.38 -3.23
CA SER A 77 -12.83 -7.21 -2.36
C SER A 77 -14.09 -7.00 -1.51
N GLN A 78 -15.26 -7.18 -2.11
CA GLN A 78 -16.54 -7.13 -1.41
C GLN A 78 -16.59 -8.18 -0.28
N ARG A 79 -16.17 -9.42 -0.59
CA ARG A 79 -16.07 -10.52 0.38
C ARG A 79 -15.08 -10.18 1.50
N ALA A 80 -13.95 -9.55 1.19
CA ALA A 80 -13.00 -9.11 2.20
C ALA A 80 -13.62 -8.10 3.17
N HIS A 81 -14.35 -7.13 2.66
CA HIS A 81 -15.07 -6.14 3.48
C HIS A 81 -16.15 -6.77 4.38
N GLU A 82 -16.83 -7.82 3.91
CA GLU A 82 -17.90 -8.51 4.63
C GLU A 82 -17.38 -9.53 5.66
N ARG A 83 -16.28 -10.22 5.35
CA ARG A 83 -15.86 -11.44 6.07
C ARG A 83 -14.64 -11.25 6.95
N LEU A 84 -13.80 -10.26 6.67
CA LEU A 84 -12.60 -10.02 7.46
C LEU A 84 -12.92 -9.09 8.63
N TYR A 85 -12.62 -9.55 9.85
CA TYR A 85 -12.86 -8.82 11.09
C TYR A 85 -11.69 -9.01 12.06
N GLU A 86 -11.58 -8.13 13.03
CA GLU A 86 -10.54 -8.18 14.06
C GLU A 86 -10.59 -9.48 14.86
N GLY A 87 -9.44 -10.07 15.08
CA GLY A 87 -9.28 -11.36 15.76
C GLY A 87 -9.35 -12.57 14.83
N LEU A 88 -9.85 -12.45 13.59
CA LEU A 88 -9.89 -13.56 12.64
C LEU A 88 -8.47 -13.99 12.26
N ILE A 89 -8.24 -15.30 12.22
CA ILE A 89 -7.00 -15.90 11.71
C ILE A 89 -7.21 -16.26 10.25
N VAL A 90 -6.34 -15.74 9.38
CA VAL A 90 -6.42 -15.91 7.93
C VAL A 90 -5.17 -16.58 7.37
N PRO A 91 -5.32 -17.52 6.41
CA PRO A 91 -4.19 -18.07 5.68
C PRO A 91 -3.62 -17.04 4.68
N VAL A 92 -2.30 -16.93 4.69
CA VAL A 92 -1.55 -16.01 3.83
C VAL A 92 -0.38 -16.76 3.18
N THR A 93 -0.09 -16.51 1.91
CA THR A 93 1.14 -16.94 1.26
C THR A 93 1.96 -15.76 0.76
N GLY A 94 3.26 -15.92 0.68
CA GLY A 94 4.21 -14.84 0.42
C GLY A 94 4.92 -14.40 1.72
N PRO A 95 5.54 -13.21 1.73
CA PRO A 95 5.54 -12.16 0.69
C PRO A 95 6.31 -12.55 -0.59
N ARG A 96 5.89 -12.01 -1.72
CA ARG A 96 6.61 -12.06 -3.00
C ARG A 96 6.71 -10.65 -3.58
N ASN A 97 7.80 -10.35 -4.28
CA ASN A 97 8.00 -9.03 -4.88
C ASN A 97 8.19 -9.14 -6.40
N HIS A 98 7.24 -8.59 -7.14
CA HIS A 98 7.27 -8.45 -8.60
C HIS A 98 7.30 -6.98 -9.03
N PHE A 99 7.40 -6.06 -8.06
CA PHE A 99 7.44 -4.62 -8.28
C PHE A 99 8.47 -3.96 -7.34
N PRO A 100 9.75 -4.39 -7.40
CA PRO A 100 10.77 -3.89 -6.49
C PRO A 100 11.14 -2.43 -6.78
N VAL A 101 11.46 -1.66 -5.72
CA VAL A 101 12.05 -0.34 -5.86
C VAL A 101 13.54 -0.46 -6.20
N GLU A 102 14.02 0.40 -7.11
CA GLU A 102 15.45 0.51 -7.46
C GLU A 102 16.17 1.40 -6.40
N GLU A 103 16.85 0.76 -5.47
CA GLU A 103 17.50 1.45 -4.35
C GLU A 103 18.75 2.24 -4.78
N GLY A 104 19.30 1.93 -5.96
CA GLY A 104 20.43 2.66 -6.57
C GLY A 104 20.01 3.95 -7.30
N ALA A 105 18.71 4.19 -7.46
CA ALA A 105 18.21 5.39 -8.13
C ALA A 105 18.71 6.68 -7.47
N THR A 106 19.05 7.68 -8.28
CA THR A 106 19.40 9.03 -7.79
C THR A 106 18.15 9.77 -7.31
N LYS A 107 16.99 9.51 -7.95
CA LYS A 107 15.68 10.02 -7.55
C LYS A 107 14.59 9.03 -7.96
N SER A 108 13.62 8.79 -7.10
CA SER A 108 12.43 7.99 -7.39
C SER A 108 11.18 8.87 -7.44
N LEU A 109 10.42 8.75 -8.52
CA LEU A 109 9.10 9.36 -8.66
C LEU A 109 8.03 8.27 -8.48
N LEU A 110 7.31 8.32 -7.36
CA LEU A 110 6.24 7.39 -7.00
C LEU A 110 4.90 8.03 -7.36
N LEU A 111 4.18 7.46 -8.34
CA LEU A 111 2.93 8.02 -8.86
C LEU A 111 1.79 7.02 -8.66
N GLY A 112 0.95 7.27 -7.66
CA GLY A 112 -0.17 6.41 -7.29
C GLY A 112 -1.53 7.02 -7.52
N GLY A 113 -2.48 6.21 -8.01
CA GLY A 113 -3.89 6.58 -8.12
C GLY A 113 -4.76 5.64 -7.28
N GLY A 114 -5.67 6.21 -6.47
CA GLY A 114 -6.59 5.42 -5.64
C GLY A 114 -5.85 4.38 -4.78
N ILE A 115 -6.32 3.14 -4.80
CA ILE A 115 -5.71 2.06 -3.99
C ILE A 115 -4.32 1.63 -4.49
N GLY A 116 -3.91 2.03 -5.70
CA GLY A 116 -2.55 1.81 -6.21
C GLY A 116 -1.45 2.50 -5.42
N ILE A 117 -1.82 3.35 -4.45
CA ILE A 117 -0.87 3.95 -3.51
C ILE A 117 -0.19 2.94 -2.59
N THR A 118 -0.81 1.78 -2.33
CA THR A 118 -0.36 0.83 -1.30
C THR A 118 1.08 0.33 -1.46
N PRO A 119 1.58 -0.14 -2.63
CA PRO A 119 2.97 -0.54 -2.77
C PRO A 119 3.93 0.66 -2.66
N LEU A 120 3.49 1.85 -3.08
CA LEU A 120 4.31 3.05 -3.08
C LEU A 120 4.57 3.58 -1.67
N ILE A 121 3.65 3.36 -0.72
CA ILE A 121 3.87 3.68 0.71
C ILE A 121 5.06 2.89 1.24
N ALA A 122 5.13 1.58 0.97
CA ALA A 122 6.25 0.76 1.39
C ALA A 122 7.57 1.20 0.72
N MET A 123 7.52 1.63 -0.56
CA MET A 123 8.67 2.19 -1.27
C MET A 123 9.13 3.49 -0.62
N ALA A 124 8.22 4.40 -0.28
CA ALA A 124 8.53 5.66 0.37
C ALA A 124 9.20 5.44 1.74
N HIS A 125 8.69 4.50 2.55
CA HIS A 125 9.34 4.10 3.81
C HIS A 125 10.78 3.62 3.59
N ARG A 126 10.98 2.75 2.59
CA ARG A 126 12.31 2.21 2.29
C ARG A 126 13.27 3.27 1.79
N LEU A 127 12.86 4.10 0.85
CA LEU A 127 13.68 5.18 0.30
C LEU A 127 14.08 6.20 1.37
N HIS A 128 13.14 6.58 2.24
CA HIS A 128 13.43 7.43 3.38
C HIS A 128 14.46 6.79 4.32
N GLN A 129 14.29 5.50 4.67
CA GLN A 129 15.20 4.77 5.57
C GLN A 129 16.63 4.74 5.06
N ILE A 130 16.83 4.58 3.74
CA ILE A 130 18.17 4.52 3.11
C ILE A 130 18.67 5.88 2.64
N GLY A 131 17.96 6.99 2.96
CA GLY A 131 18.37 8.35 2.63
C GLY A 131 18.37 8.65 1.12
N ARG A 132 17.43 8.07 0.36
CA ARG A 132 17.27 8.32 -1.07
C ARG A 132 16.25 9.39 -1.34
N ASP A 133 16.50 10.20 -2.38
CA ASP A 133 15.57 11.24 -2.84
C ASP A 133 14.35 10.62 -3.53
N PHE A 134 13.17 11.07 -3.13
CA PHE A 134 11.91 10.64 -3.76
C PHE A 134 10.81 11.70 -3.65
N GLU A 135 9.86 11.61 -4.55
CA GLU A 135 8.57 12.30 -4.49
C GLU A 135 7.45 11.27 -4.61
N LEU A 136 6.44 11.38 -3.75
CA LEU A 136 5.24 10.55 -3.79
C LEU A 136 4.05 11.41 -4.21
N HIS A 137 3.58 11.24 -5.43
CA HIS A 137 2.40 11.91 -5.97
C HIS A 137 1.19 10.99 -5.84
N TYR A 138 0.21 11.43 -5.06
CA TYR A 138 -1.03 10.69 -4.84
C TYR A 138 -2.19 11.37 -5.55
N CYS A 139 -2.67 10.76 -6.65
CA CYS A 139 -3.79 11.24 -7.45
C CYS A 139 -5.08 10.58 -6.97
N LEU A 140 -6.05 11.41 -6.60
CA LEU A 140 -7.34 10.96 -6.08
C LEU A 140 -8.47 11.88 -6.51
N HIS A 141 -9.69 11.37 -6.45
CA HIS A 141 -10.87 12.18 -6.77
C HIS A 141 -11.23 13.08 -5.60
N SER A 142 -11.38 12.54 -4.42
CA SER A 142 -11.83 13.23 -3.20
C SER A 142 -11.11 12.64 -1.97
N ARG A 143 -10.92 13.45 -0.94
CA ARG A 143 -10.42 12.97 0.36
C ARG A 143 -11.33 11.93 1.01
N THR A 144 -12.63 12.02 0.80
CA THR A 144 -13.62 11.10 1.39
C THR A 144 -13.60 9.70 0.78
N THR A 145 -13.09 9.56 -0.45
CA THR A 145 -13.04 8.28 -1.17
C THR A 145 -11.65 7.66 -1.21
N ALA A 146 -10.62 8.34 -0.70
CA ALA A 146 -9.23 7.90 -0.74
C ALA A 146 -8.73 7.48 0.64
N GLY A 147 -8.15 6.27 0.72
CA GLY A 147 -7.50 5.80 1.93
C GLY A 147 -6.07 6.34 2.10
N PHE A 148 -5.50 6.17 3.27
CA PHE A 148 -4.10 6.44 3.62
C PHE A 148 -3.68 7.91 3.66
N ILE A 149 -4.56 8.90 3.46
CA ILE A 149 -4.17 10.31 3.46
C ILE A 149 -3.61 10.71 4.83
N ASP A 150 -4.34 10.44 5.90
CA ASP A 150 -3.92 10.77 7.26
C ASP A 150 -2.64 10.02 7.65
N ASP A 151 -2.53 8.75 7.24
CA ASP A 151 -1.32 7.96 7.45
C ASP A 151 -0.10 8.57 6.74
N LEU A 152 -0.27 9.09 5.51
CA LEU A 152 0.79 9.77 4.75
C LEU A 152 1.17 11.11 5.37
N GLU A 153 0.20 11.91 5.81
CA GLU A 153 0.40 13.21 6.44
C GLU A 153 1.07 13.08 7.83
N ALA A 154 0.98 11.91 8.47
CA ALA A 154 1.64 11.62 9.75
C ALA A 154 3.09 11.11 9.61
N GLN A 155 3.58 10.84 8.39
CA GLN A 155 4.92 10.28 8.20
C GLN A 155 6.02 11.34 8.37
N PRO A 156 7.22 10.93 8.85
CA PRO A 156 8.38 11.84 8.94
C PRO A 156 8.82 12.36 7.57
N TRP A 157 8.44 11.71 6.50
CA TRP A 157 8.70 12.08 5.11
C TRP A 157 7.49 12.73 4.42
N GLN A 158 6.50 13.23 5.15
CA GLN A 158 5.32 13.89 4.59
C GLN A 158 5.65 15.06 3.64
N GLY A 159 6.80 15.73 3.83
CA GLY A 159 7.27 16.78 2.94
C GLY A 159 7.57 16.32 1.50
N ASN A 160 7.68 15.01 1.28
CA ASN A 160 7.86 14.40 -0.04
C ASN A 160 6.52 13.97 -0.68
N VAL A 161 5.38 14.20 0.00
CA VAL A 161 4.04 13.78 -0.45
C VAL A 161 3.32 14.94 -1.11
N PHE A 162 2.82 14.72 -2.32
CA PHE A 162 2.06 15.68 -3.12
C PHE A 162 0.69 15.11 -3.43
N LEU A 163 -0.35 15.68 -2.80
CA LEU A 163 -1.74 15.28 -3.02
C LEU A 163 -2.34 16.03 -4.21
N HIS A 164 -2.88 15.29 -5.18
CA HIS A 164 -3.60 15.82 -6.34
C HIS A 164 -5.06 15.42 -6.27
N ILE A 165 -5.92 16.35 -5.84
CA ILE A 165 -7.32 16.11 -5.51
C ILE A 165 -8.20 16.77 -6.57
N SER A 166 -8.79 15.97 -7.46
CA SER A 166 -9.43 16.50 -8.66
C SER A 166 -10.75 17.24 -8.39
N ASP A 167 -11.51 16.90 -7.35
CA ASP A 167 -12.70 17.65 -6.95
C ASP A 167 -12.38 19.02 -6.31
N GLN A 168 -11.12 19.23 -5.91
CA GLN A 168 -10.60 20.51 -5.41
C GLN A 168 -9.85 21.29 -6.48
N GLY A 169 -9.92 20.84 -7.74
CA GLY A 169 -9.23 21.48 -8.87
C GLY A 169 -7.73 21.21 -8.96
N SER A 170 -7.16 20.39 -8.09
CA SER A 170 -5.76 19.99 -8.13
C SER A 170 -5.60 18.71 -8.93
N ARG A 171 -4.89 18.79 -10.06
CA ARG A 171 -4.53 17.63 -10.89
C ARG A 171 -3.02 17.58 -11.09
N ALA A 172 -2.46 16.38 -11.06
CA ALA A 172 -1.07 16.18 -11.44
C ALA A 172 -0.88 16.53 -12.92
N ASP A 173 0.10 17.38 -13.20
CA ASP A 173 0.61 17.53 -14.55
C ASP A 173 1.58 16.39 -14.84
N LEU A 174 1.03 15.28 -15.35
CA LEU A 174 1.81 14.08 -15.64
C LEU A 174 2.87 14.35 -16.72
N GLY A 175 2.59 15.26 -17.69
CA GLY A 175 3.56 15.70 -18.68
C GLY A 175 4.78 16.28 -17.99
N ALA A 176 4.60 17.30 -17.18
CA ALA A 176 5.69 17.97 -16.46
C ALA A 176 6.45 17.02 -15.50
N LEU A 177 5.76 16.07 -14.86
CA LEU A 177 6.41 15.11 -13.96
C LEU A 177 7.30 14.09 -14.69
N ILE A 178 6.94 13.73 -15.94
CA ILE A 178 7.59 12.66 -16.70
C ILE A 178 8.57 13.24 -17.74
N GLU A 179 8.49 14.53 -18.04
CA GLU A 179 8.99 15.22 -19.25
C GLU A 179 10.48 15.09 -19.54
N LEU A 180 11.34 14.60 -18.66
CA LEU A 180 12.74 14.37 -19.01
C LEU A 180 13.26 13.05 -18.43
N PRO A 181 13.72 12.11 -19.25
CA PRO A 181 14.52 11.00 -18.79
C PRO A 181 15.85 11.55 -18.24
N VAL A 182 15.91 11.77 -16.95
CA VAL A 182 17.16 12.07 -16.24
C VAL A 182 17.80 10.75 -15.90
N ALA A 183 19.09 10.58 -16.24
CA ALA A 183 19.83 9.37 -15.90
C ALA A 183 19.76 9.10 -14.37
N GLY A 184 19.36 7.88 -13.99
CA GLY A 184 19.20 7.49 -12.60
C GLY A 184 17.88 7.89 -11.93
N LYS A 185 16.95 8.54 -12.64
CA LYS A 185 15.58 8.77 -12.18
C LYS A 185 14.70 7.57 -12.56
N TYR A 186 13.94 7.06 -11.60
CA TYR A 186 13.01 5.95 -11.80
C TYR A 186 11.57 6.41 -11.53
N LEU A 187 10.64 5.87 -12.30
CA LEU A 187 9.20 6.11 -12.20
C LEU A 187 8.49 4.80 -11.86
N TYR A 188 7.58 4.86 -10.90
CA TYR A 188 6.74 3.77 -10.42
C TYR A 188 5.27 4.14 -10.50
#